data_1e7d78b9c765d29dde0c6d8e5d2f1eb6
#
_entry.id   1e7d78b9c765d29dde0c6d8e5d2f1eb6
#
_cell.length_a   1.000
_cell.length_b   1.000
_cell.length_c   1.000
_cell.angle_alpha   90.00
_cell.angle_beta   90.00
_cell.angle_gamma   90.00
#
_symmetry.space_group_name_H-M   'P 1'
#
loop_
_entity.id
_entity.type
_entity.pdbx_description
1 polymer ?
#
loop_
_entity_poly.entity_id
_entity_poly.type
_entity_poly.pdbx_seq_one_letter_code
_entity_poly.pdbx_strand_id
1 'polypeptide(L)'
;MTALPPGFRARPVRPEADVPAVLELCIAASVHDRGVTDVDERMVREAYSLPSFTAETDSMLVEDASGRAAAIAEYYDGESLHVAPYLFLRVLPEHRQPELLAPMLAWAAERAARNVSLAPDGSRVGMHTDLEAGNSSTIAALEAAGWHHDRTNWTMEIDLDPAASLPEPVWPEGITVRSADLDRDARAVHAAETDFFSDHYGFTPNPFEEWWHFRTRFFTPEPELWILAMDGEEIGGMALCSSQRPGEPDLGWISTLGVRRDWRRRGLALAILHHSFALLAAKGKRRAGLGVDAQSLTGATRLYEKAGMRVVREAYEYELVVREGKDLRTVSLEEPAATSP
;
A
#
# COMPACT_ATOMS: atom_id res chain seq x y z
N MET A 1 -13.18 11.72 23.69
CA MET A 1 -13.72 10.56 22.89
C MET A 1 -15.22 10.60 22.85
N THR A 2 -15.83 10.66 21.67
CA THR A 2 -17.26 10.43 21.47
C THR A 2 -17.59 8.99 21.91
N ALA A 3 -18.66 8.80 22.69
CA ALA A 3 -19.00 7.48 23.21
C ALA A 3 -19.50 6.57 22.08
N LEU A 4 -19.12 5.30 22.13
CA LEU A 4 -19.68 4.28 21.23
C LEU A 4 -21.19 4.10 21.47
N PRO A 5 -21.96 3.69 20.45
CA PRO A 5 -23.37 3.39 20.63
C PRO A 5 -23.59 2.23 21.63
N PRO A 6 -24.77 2.16 22.28
CA PRO A 6 -25.10 1.05 23.19
C PRO A 6 -24.90 -0.31 22.52
N GLY A 7 -24.33 -1.25 23.24
CA GLY A 7 -24.07 -2.61 22.74
C GLY A 7 -22.68 -2.79 22.11
N PHE A 8 -21.89 -1.71 21.99
CA PHE A 8 -20.51 -1.80 21.50
C PHE A 8 -19.53 -1.45 22.60
N ARG A 9 -18.36 -2.10 22.56
CA ARG A 9 -17.25 -1.85 23.47
C ARG A 9 -15.94 -1.79 22.70
N ALA A 10 -15.14 -0.74 22.94
CA ALA A 10 -13.81 -0.62 22.40
C ALA A 10 -12.73 -1.02 23.41
N ARG A 11 -11.66 -1.60 22.89
CA ARG A 11 -10.41 -1.87 23.60
C ARG A 11 -9.25 -1.94 22.62
N PRO A 12 -8.00 -1.83 23.08
CA PRO A 12 -6.84 -2.18 22.26
C PRO A 12 -6.87 -3.66 21.83
N VAL A 13 -6.21 -3.94 20.71
CA VAL A 13 -5.93 -5.32 20.27
C VAL A 13 -4.98 -5.98 21.26
N ARG A 14 -5.18 -7.24 21.52
CA ARG A 14 -4.24 -8.14 22.19
C ARG A 14 -3.55 -8.96 21.12
N PRO A 15 -2.31 -8.60 20.72
CA PRO A 15 -1.53 -9.37 19.77
C PRO A 15 -1.57 -10.86 20.11
N GLU A 16 -1.60 -11.74 19.15
CA GLU A 16 -1.80 -13.20 19.26
C GLU A 16 -3.24 -13.62 19.64
N ALA A 17 -3.82 -13.09 20.72
CA ALA A 17 -5.15 -13.53 21.20
C ALA A 17 -6.29 -13.10 20.27
N ASP A 18 -6.17 -11.91 19.65
CA ASP A 18 -7.22 -11.36 18.80
C ASP A 18 -7.01 -11.62 17.30
N VAL A 19 -5.86 -12.20 16.90
CA VAL A 19 -5.59 -12.51 15.49
C VAL A 19 -6.73 -13.27 14.80
N PRO A 20 -7.33 -14.33 15.37
CA PRO A 20 -8.44 -15.02 14.70
C PRO A 20 -9.68 -14.14 14.50
N ALA A 21 -10.04 -13.32 15.51
CA ALA A 21 -11.20 -12.44 15.44
C ALA A 21 -11.01 -11.29 14.46
N VAL A 22 -9.80 -10.70 14.43
CA VAL A 22 -9.45 -9.64 13.47
C VAL A 22 -9.38 -10.20 12.05
N LEU A 23 -8.81 -11.39 11.87
CA LEU A 23 -8.79 -12.07 10.58
C LEU A 23 -10.19 -12.31 10.03
N GLU A 24 -11.11 -12.86 10.87
CA GLU A 24 -12.51 -13.10 10.48
C GLU A 24 -13.20 -11.78 10.06
N LEU A 25 -13.03 -10.72 10.85
CA LEU A 25 -13.55 -9.39 10.54
C LEU A 25 -13.00 -8.85 9.20
N CYS A 26 -11.69 -8.91 9.01
CA CYS A 26 -11.06 -8.40 7.79
C CYS A 26 -11.47 -9.19 6.55
N ILE A 27 -11.55 -10.53 6.65
CA ILE A 27 -12.06 -11.38 5.55
C ILE A 27 -13.50 -11.00 5.22
N ALA A 28 -14.38 -10.91 6.21
CA ALA A 28 -15.80 -10.61 5.98
C ALA A 28 -15.97 -9.23 5.32
N ALA A 29 -15.24 -8.20 5.78
CA ALA A 29 -15.30 -6.86 5.23
C ALA A 29 -14.75 -6.83 3.80
N SER A 30 -13.57 -7.43 3.54
CA SER A 30 -12.95 -7.41 2.21
C SER A 30 -13.73 -8.24 1.19
N VAL A 31 -14.26 -9.40 1.58
CA VAL A 31 -15.11 -10.22 0.68
C VAL A 31 -16.40 -9.47 0.30
N HIS A 32 -17.00 -8.72 1.25
CA HIS A 32 -18.16 -7.89 0.92
C HIS A 32 -17.81 -6.78 -0.08
N ASP A 33 -16.69 -6.09 0.13
CA ASP A 33 -16.33 -4.89 -0.64
C ASP A 33 -15.67 -5.23 -1.99
N ARG A 34 -14.95 -6.34 -2.06
CA ARG A 34 -14.07 -6.70 -3.19
C ARG A 34 -14.43 -8.03 -3.86
N GLY A 35 -15.29 -8.84 -3.23
CA GLY A 35 -15.60 -10.21 -3.68
C GLY A 35 -14.55 -11.25 -3.29
N VAL A 36 -13.38 -10.83 -2.78
CA VAL A 36 -12.26 -11.69 -2.36
C VAL A 36 -11.61 -11.12 -1.10
N THR A 37 -10.94 -11.98 -0.32
CA THR A 37 -10.12 -11.50 0.79
C THR A 37 -8.81 -10.88 0.28
N ASP A 38 -8.28 -9.90 1.02
CA ASP A 38 -6.98 -9.27 0.81
C ASP A 38 -6.00 -9.51 1.95
N VAL A 39 -6.38 -10.35 2.91
CA VAL A 39 -5.62 -10.60 4.14
C VAL A 39 -5.55 -12.10 4.44
N ASP A 40 -4.47 -12.52 5.07
CA ASP A 40 -4.28 -13.82 5.69
C ASP A 40 -3.86 -13.68 7.16
N GLU A 41 -3.79 -14.80 7.88
CA GLU A 41 -3.43 -14.83 9.31
C GLU A 41 -2.04 -14.25 9.57
N ARG A 42 -1.10 -14.52 8.69
CA ARG A 42 0.28 -14.03 8.82
C ARG A 42 0.33 -12.51 8.72
N MET A 43 -0.39 -11.92 7.75
CA MET A 43 -0.46 -10.47 7.59
C MET A 43 -1.00 -9.79 8.84
N VAL A 44 -2.10 -10.32 9.43
CA VAL A 44 -2.65 -9.80 10.68
C VAL A 44 -1.65 -9.91 11.83
N ARG A 45 -0.96 -11.03 11.95
CA ARG A 45 0.03 -11.27 13.01
C ARG A 45 1.24 -10.35 12.89
N GLU A 46 1.81 -10.24 11.69
CA GLU A 46 3.00 -9.45 11.45
C GLU A 46 2.73 -7.93 11.47
N ALA A 47 1.50 -7.49 11.23
CA ALA A 47 1.12 -6.08 11.42
C ALA A 47 1.36 -5.62 12.87
N TYR A 48 1.11 -6.51 13.84
CA TYR A 48 1.31 -6.20 15.28
C TYR A 48 2.77 -6.27 15.73
N SER A 49 3.68 -6.71 14.89
CA SER A 49 5.11 -6.76 15.15
C SER A 49 5.94 -5.73 14.35
N LEU A 50 5.27 -4.82 13.64
CA LEU A 50 5.94 -3.69 12.99
C LEU A 50 6.71 -2.86 14.02
N PRO A 51 7.95 -2.43 13.72
CA PRO A 51 8.79 -1.68 14.67
C PRO A 51 8.14 -0.39 15.20
N SER A 52 7.33 0.28 14.38
CA SER A 52 6.65 1.54 14.72
C SER A 52 5.28 1.37 15.38
N PHE A 53 4.77 0.13 15.54
CA PHE A 53 3.42 -0.13 16.02
C PHE A 53 3.37 -0.58 17.48
N THR A 54 2.49 0.03 18.26
CA THR A 54 2.22 -0.35 19.67
C THR A 54 0.72 -0.62 19.84
N ALA A 55 0.35 -1.89 19.98
CA ALA A 55 -1.06 -2.29 19.98
C ALA A 55 -1.93 -1.55 21.02
N GLU A 56 -1.39 -1.26 22.21
CA GLU A 56 -2.10 -0.58 23.29
C GLU A 56 -2.52 0.86 22.93
N THR A 57 -1.75 1.54 22.11
CA THR A 57 -1.98 2.94 21.75
C THR A 57 -2.46 3.14 20.31
N ASP A 58 -2.11 2.21 19.43
CA ASP A 58 -2.25 2.35 17.99
C ASP A 58 -3.39 1.51 17.42
N SER A 59 -4.13 0.81 18.28
CA SER A 59 -5.29 0.01 17.85
C SER A 59 -6.56 0.30 18.65
N MET A 60 -7.70 0.13 17.98
CA MET A 60 -9.03 0.11 18.56
C MET A 60 -9.82 -1.03 17.95
N LEU A 61 -9.99 -2.13 18.69
CA LEU A 61 -10.91 -3.21 18.34
C LEU A 61 -12.27 -2.93 18.99
N VAL A 62 -13.32 -2.94 18.19
CA VAL A 62 -14.70 -2.76 18.66
C VAL A 62 -15.41 -4.10 18.61
N GLU A 63 -15.95 -4.51 19.77
CA GLU A 63 -16.74 -5.70 19.94
C GLU A 63 -18.22 -5.34 20.06
N ASP A 64 -19.11 -6.14 19.47
CA ASP A 64 -20.56 -6.02 19.63
C ASP A 64 -21.04 -6.64 20.97
N ALA A 65 -22.35 -6.60 21.22
CA ALA A 65 -22.94 -7.11 22.45
C ALA A 65 -22.74 -8.63 22.66
N SER A 66 -22.44 -9.38 21.61
CA SER A 66 -22.11 -10.81 21.68
C SER A 66 -20.62 -11.07 21.97
N GLY A 67 -19.79 -10.04 21.90
CA GLY A 67 -18.33 -10.12 22.01
C GLY A 67 -17.64 -10.44 20.67
N ARG A 68 -18.35 -10.40 19.56
CA ARG A 68 -17.76 -10.54 18.21
C ARG A 68 -17.08 -9.26 17.79
N ALA A 69 -15.93 -9.36 17.13
CA ALA A 69 -15.27 -8.22 16.51
C ALA A 69 -16.16 -7.61 15.40
N ALA A 70 -16.58 -6.38 15.59
CA ALA A 70 -17.46 -5.63 14.71
C ALA A 70 -16.71 -4.64 13.83
N ALA A 71 -15.62 -4.07 14.37
CA ALA A 71 -14.77 -3.12 13.67
C ALA A 71 -13.36 -3.07 14.26
N ILE A 72 -12.39 -2.65 13.44
CA ILE A 72 -11.02 -2.37 13.86
C ILE A 72 -10.53 -1.09 13.20
N ALA A 73 -9.82 -0.28 13.98
CA ALA A 73 -9.02 0.84 13.50
C ALA A 73 -7.59 0.71 14.02
N GLU A 74 -6.62 0.84 13.15
CA GLU A 74 -5.18 0.75 13.47
C GLU A 74 -4.46 1.95 12.86
N TYR A 75 -3.64 2.60 13.67
CA TYR A 75 -2.85 3.77 13.30
C TYR A 75 -1.41 3.37 13.05
N TYR A 76 -0.89 3.68 11.88
CA TYR A 76 0.48 3.39 11.47
C TYR A 76 1.23 4.70 11.16
N ASP A 77 2.46 4.84 11.68
CA ASP A 77 3.29 6.03 11.53
C ASP A 77 4.77 5.62 11.44
N GLY A 78 5.08 4.74 10.50
CA GLY A 78 6.41 4.16 10.31
C GLY A 78 7.31 4.91 9.32
N GLU A 79 6.82 5.97 8.68
CA GLU A 79 7.64 6.76 7.74
C GLU A 79 8.54 7.76 8.47
N SER A 80 9.68 8.11 7.83
CA SER A 80 10.77 8.83 8.51
C SER A 80 10.44 10.28 8.93
N LEU A 81 9.45 10.91 8.28
CA LEU A 81 9.11 12.31 8.50
C LEU A 81 7.88 12.50 9.41
N HIS A 82 7.13 11.44 9.67
CA HIS A 82 5.88 11.48 10.45
C HIS A 82 4.85 12.48 9.92
N VAL A 83 4.78 12.64 8.58
CA VAL A 83 3.88 13.61 7.91
C VAL A 83 2.69 12.95 7.21
N ALA A 84 2.74 11.64 6.99
CA ALA A 84 1.75 10.86 6.26
C ALA A 84 1.35 9.56 6.99
N PRO A 85 0.89 9.64 8.26
CA PRO A 85 0.42 8.46 8.96
C PRO A 85 -0.78 7.82 8.25
N TYR A 86 -0.94 6.52 8.46
CA TYR A 86 -1.98 5.73 7.81
C TYR A 86 -2.96 5.15 8.81
N LEU A 87 -4.26 5.22 8.50
CA LEU A 87 -5.34 4.59 9.23
C LEU A 87 -5.82 3.34 8.49
N PHE A 88 -5.56 2.16 9.03
CA PHE A 88 -6.24 0.95 8.60
C PHE A 88 -7.61 0.88 9.28
N LEU A 89 -8.68 0.82 8.50
CA LEU A 89 -10.05 0.78 9.01
C LEU A 89 -10.81 -0.37 8.35
N ARG A 90 -11.35 -1.29 9.16
CA ARG A 90 -12.27 -2.34 8.70
C ARG A 90 -13.48 -2.37 9.62
N VAL A 91 -14.65 -2.40 9.01
CA VAL A 91 -15.95 -2.47 9.72
C VAL A 91 -16.81 -3.49 9.01
N LEU A 92 -17.45 -4.38 9.77
CA LEU A 92 -18.42 -5.32 9.20
C LEU A 92 -19.55 -4.55 8.49
N PRO A 93 -20.02 -5.00 7.33
CA PRO A 93 -21.02 -4.27 6.53
C PRO A 93 -22.26 -3.85 7.32
N GLU A 94 -22.75 -4.74 8.19
CA GLU A 94 -23.92 -4.52 9.05
C GLU A 94 -23.71 -3.46 10.14
N HIS A 95 -22.46 -3.04 10.38
CA HIS A 95 -22.07 -2.09 11.44
C HIS A 95 -21.52 -0.76 10.92
N ARG A 96 -21.69 -0.47 9.63
CA ARG A 96 -21.20 0.77 8.97
C ARG A 96 -22.14 1.97 9.17
N GLN A 97 -22.71 2.10 10.37
CA GLN A 97 -23.54 3.25 10.70
C GLN A 97 -22.69 4.41 11.20
N PRO A 98 -23.10 5.66 10.96
CA PRO A 98 -22.38 6.86 11.41
C PRO A 98 -22.11 6.85 12.93
N GLU A 99 -23.03 6.29 13.73
CA GLU A 99 -22.92 6.23 15.18
C GLU A 99 -21.72 5.38 15.65
N LEU A 100 -21.28 4.37 14.85
CA LEU A 100 -20.12 3.58 15.15
C LEU A 100 -18.86 4.17 14.49
N LEU A 101 -18.96 4.62 13.25
CA LEU A 101 -17.82 5.15 12.49
C LEU A 101 -17.29 6.46 13.08
N ALA A 102 -18.18 7.40 13.47
CA ALA A 102 -17.76 8.71 13.95
C ALA A 102 -16.85 8.66 15.21
N PRO A 103 -17.13 7.88 16.26
CA PRO A 103 -16.20 7.76 17.40
C PRO A 103 -14.88 7.07 17.04
N MET A 104 -14.87 6.14 16.06
CA MET A 104 -13.63 5.51 15.60
C MET A 104 -12.74 6.51 14.83
N LEU A 105 -13.34 7.31 13.94
CA LEU A 105 -12.63 8.35 13.19
C LEU A 105 -12.14 9.47 14.12
N ALA A 106 -12.92 9.84 15.15
CA ALA A 106 -12.49 10.77 16.18
C ALA A 106 -11.28 10.24 16.97
N TRP A 107 -11.28 8.94 17.34
CA TRP A 107 -10.14 8.31 17.98
C TRP A 107 -8.89 8.36 17.08
N ALA A 108 -9.04 8.05 15.79
CA ALA A 108 -7.93 8.10 14.85
C ALA A 108 -7.33 9.51 14.74
N ALA A 109 -8.18 10.55 14.66
CA ALA A 109 -7.75 11.94 14.65
C ALA A 109 -7.02 12.35 15.94
N GLU A 110 -7.54 11.95 17.12
CA GLU A 110 -6.89 12.18 18.41
C GLU A 110 -5.53 11.42 18.49
N ARG A 111 -5.47 10.19 17.94
CA ARG A 111 -4.22 9.42 17.90
C ARG A 111 -3.17 10.10 17.03
N ALA A 112 -3.54 10.52 15.82
CA ALA A 112 -2.65 11.25 14.93
C ALA A 112 -2.17 12.56 15.53
N ALA A 113 -3.05 13.31 16.19
CA ALA A 113 -2.69 14.58 16.85
C ALA A 113 -1.60 14.43 17.91
N ARG A 114 -1.48 13.27 18.58
CA ARG A 114 -0.41 13.00 19.58
C ARG A 114 0.98 12.89 18.92
N ASN A 115 1.05 12.44 17.68
CA ASN A 115 2.31 12.26 16.95
C ASN A 115 2.74 13.49 16.14
N VAL A 116 1.90 14.53 16.03
CA VAL A 116 2.20 15.74 15.26
C VAL A 116 3.56 16.37 15.64
N SER A 117 3.97 16.27 16.90
CA SER A 117 5.27 16.78 17.37
C SER A 117 6.48 15.99 16.88
N LEU A 118 6.29 14.80 16.31
CA LEU A 118 7.37 14.01 15.71
C LEU A 118 7.70 14.53 14.29
N ALA A 119 6.71 15.10 13.62
CA ALA A 119 6.91 15.72 12.31
C ALA A 119 7.65 17.06 12.41
N PRO A 120 8.49 17.43 11.42
CA PRO A 120 9.22 18.69 11.41
C PRO A 120 8.33 19.91 11.66
N ASP A 121 8.85 20.90 12.36
CA ASP A 121 8.11 22.13 12.67
C ASP A 121 7.60 22.81 11.41
N GLY A 122 6.34 23.24 11.43
CA GLY A 122 5.70 23.92 10.30
C GLY A 122 5.39 23.04 9.11
N SER A 123 5.63 21.71 9.18
CA SER A 123 5.22 20.79 8.13
C SER A 123 3.72 20.46 8.21
N ARG A 124 3.11 20.23 7.08
CA ARG A 124 1.76 19.65 6.98
C ARG A 124 1.80 18.19 7.44
N VAL A 125 0.77 17.76 8.16
CA VAL A 125 0.57 16.35 8.53
C VAL A 125 -0.82 15.95 8.07
N GLY A 126 -0.89 14.97 7.17
CA GLY A 126 -2.12 14.40 6.61
C GLY A 126 -2.21 12.91 6.89
N MET A 127 -3.25 12.47 7.61
CA MET A 127 -3.50 11.05 7.83
C MET A 127 -4.30 10.48 6.67
N HIS A 128 -3.89 9.34 6.14
CA HIS A 128 -4.48 8.68 4.97
C HIS A 128 -5.23 7.41 5.34
N THR A 129 -6.21 7.05 4.52
CA THR A 129 -6.89 5.74 4.57
C THR A 129 -7.36 5.36 3.18
N ASP A 130 -7.34 4.06 2.87
CA ASP A 130 -7.83 3.51 1.60
C ASP A 130 -9.11 2.73 1.79
N LEU A 131 -10.02 2.84 0.81
CA LEU A 131 -11.23 2.04 0.78
C LEU A 131 -11.70 1.80 -0.67
N GLU A 132 -12.42 0.71 -0.87
CA GLU A 132 -13.03 0.42 -2.17
C GLU A 132 -14.05 1.49 -2.54
N ALA A 133 -14.09 1.92 -3.79
CA ALA A 133 -15.01 2.96 -4.29
C ALA A 133 -16.50 2.64 -4.03
N GLY A 134 -16.84 1.35 -3.90
CA GLY A 134 -18.19 0.89 -3.57
C GLY A 134 -18.60 1.04 -2.10
N ASN A 135 -17.69 1.38 -1.19
CA ASN A 135 -17.98 1.47 0.26
C ASN A 135 -18.57 2.84 0.64
N SER A 136 -19.74 3.15 0.08
CA SER A 136 -20.39 4.45 0.21
C SER A 136 -20.71 4.86 1.65
N SER A 137 -21.01 3.92 2.54
CA SER A 137 -21.30 4.22 3.94
C SER A 137 -20.08 4.73 4.70
N THR A 138 -18.91 4.08 4.50
CA THR A 138 -17.68 4.53 5.13
C THR A 138 -17.19 5.83 4.49
N ILE A 139 -17.33 6.00 3.17
CA ILE A 139 -17.03 7.26 2.46
C ILE A 139 -17.81 8.42 3.08
N ALA A 140 -19.13 8.28 3.21
CA ALA A 140 -19.99 9.34 3.79
C ALA A 140 -19.58 9.67 5.24
N ALA A 141 -19.16 8.68 6.03
CA ALA A 141 -18.70 8.92 7.40
C ALA A 141 -17.33 9.63 7.44
N LEU A 142 -16.42 9.30 6.54
CA LEU A 142 -15.13 10.01 6.37
C LEU A 142 -15.37 11.47 6.03
N GLU A 143 -16.19 11.75 5.01
CA GLU A 143 -16.51 13.12 4.57
C GLU A 143 -17.17 13.92 5.69
N ALA A 144 -18.12 13.32 6.43
CA ALA A 144 -18.75 13.95 7.59
C ALA A 144 -17.76 14.23 8.73
N ALA A 145 -16.67 13.46 8.84
CA ALA A 145 -15.59 13.65 9.82
C ALA A 145 -14.47 14.60 9.31
N GLY A 146 -14.65 15.24 8.16
CA GLY A 146 -13.72 16.23 7.61
C GLY A 146 -12.58 15.64 6.77
N TRP A 147 -12.66 14.35 6.43
CA TRP A 147 -11.75 13.76 5.45
C TRP A 147 -12.15 14.17 4.04
N HIS A 148 -11.20 14.28 3.15
CA HIS A 148 -11.46 14.58 1.74
C HIS A 148 -10.81 13.54 0.84
N HIS A 149 -11.42 13.31 -0.31
CA HIS A 149 -10.85 12.44 -1.34
C HIS A 149 -9.56 13.07 -1.87
N ASP A 150 -8.45 12.37 -1.73
CA ASP A 150 -7.12 12.84 -2.18
C ASP A 150 -6.74 12.19 -3.52
N ARG A 151 -6.79 10.86 -3.60
CA ARG A 151 -6.37 10.13 -4.81
C ARG A 151 -7.33 8.98 -5.14
N THR A 152 -7.29 8.59 -6.40
CA THR A 152 -7.93 7.38 -6.90
C THR A 152 -6.86 6.38 -7.30
N ASN A 153 -6.91 5.18 -6.76
CA ASN A 153 -6.01 4.10 -7.06
C ASN A 153 -6.71 3.03 -7.91
N TRP A 154 -6.08 2.64 -9.01
CA TRP A 154 -6.56 1.56 -9.86
C TRP A 154 -5.81 0.27 -9.60
N THR A 155 -6.54 -0.84 -9.52
CA THR A 155 -5.97 -2.16 -9.78
C THR A 155 -6.05 -2.40 -11.28
N MET A 156 -4.90 -2.66 -11.90
CA MET A 156 -4.84 -3.04 -13.31
C MET A 156 -4.37 -4.48 -13.44
N GLU A 157 -4.98 -5.24 -14.36
CA GLU A 157 -4.67 -6.65 -14.60
C GLU A 157 -4.51 -6.96 -16.08
N ILE A 158 -3.77 -8.02 -16.33
CA ILE A 158 -3.66 -8.68 -17.65
C ILE A 158 -3.89 -10.19 -17.49
N ASP A 159 -4.56 -10.82 -18.46
CA ASP A 159 -4.67 -12.26 -18.53
C ASP A 159 -3.37 -12.87 -19.08
N LEU A 160 -2.85 -13.87 -18.38
CA LEU A 160 -1.67 -14.66 -18.77
C LEU A 160 -2.14 -15.96 -19.39
N ASP A 161 -2.70 -15.89 -20.62
CA ASP A 161 -3.20 -17.08 -21.33
C ASP A 161 -2.01 -17.98 -21.72
N PRO A 162 -1.96 -19.24 -21.25
CA PRO A 162 -0.90 -20.17 -21.63
C PRO A 162 -0.88 -20.49 -23.15
N ALA A 163 -2.00 -20.27 -23.84
CA ALA A 163 -2.11 -20.48 -25.30
C ALA A 163 -1.69 -19.24 -26.11
N ALA A 164 -1.63 -18.06 -25.47
CA ALA A 164 -1.17 -16.82 -26.09
C ALA A 164 0.34 -16.65 -25.91
N SER A 165 1.03 -16.20 -26.96
CA SER A 165 2.43 -15.80 -26.82
C SER A 165 2.49 -14.48 -26.07
N LEU A 166 3.06 -14.49 -24.87
CA LEU A 166 3.36 -13.26 -24.15
C LEU A 166 4.43 -12.44 -24.90
N PRO A 167 4.36 -11.11 -24.90
CA PRO A 167 5.39 -10.29 -25.51
C PRO A 167 6.77 -10.57 -24.88
N GLU A 168 7.77 -10.82 -25.72
CA GLU A 168 9.15 -10.97 -25.24
C GLU A 168 9.69 -9.64 -24.75
N PRO A 169 10.47 -9.61 -23.63
CA PRO A 169 11.12 -8.40 -23.16
C PRO A 169 12.22 -7.95 -24.12
N VAL A 170 12.15 -6.69 -24.55
CA VAL A 170 13.18 -6.06 -25.39
C VAL A 170 14.04 -5.19 -24.48
N TRP A 171 15.19 -5.74 -24.08
CA TRP A 171 16.10 -5.05 -23.16
C TRP A 171 16.89 -3.97 -23.88
N PRO A 172 17.02 -2.76 -23.29
CA PRO A 172 17.95 -1.75 -23.80
C PRO A 172 19.40 -2.24 -23.76
N GLU A 173 20.22 -1.74 -24.69
CA GLU A 173 21.66 -2.04 -24.73
C GLU A 173 22.34 -1.63 -23.40
N GLY A 174 23.24 -2.48 -22.92
CA GLY A 174 23.98 -2.29 -21.66
C GLY A 174 23.27 -2.84 -20.41
N ILE A 175 21.99 -3.20 -20.52
CA ILE A 175 21.26 -3.80 -19.39
C ILE A 175 21.47 -5.30 -19.34
N THR A 176 21.83 -5.81 -18.16
CA THR A 176 21.79 -7.22 -17.81
C THR A 176 20.71 -7.47 -16.77
N VAL A 177 20.14 -8.69 -16.75
CA VAL A 177 18.99 -9.00 -15.87
C VAL A 177 19.29 -10.20 -14.99
N ARG A 178 18.94 -10.09 -13.72
CA ARG A 178 19.05 -11.17 -12.77
C ARG A 178 17.97 -11.10 -11.71
N SER A 179 17.73 -12.19 -11.00
CA SER A 179 16.94 -12.20 -9.77
C SER A 179 17.74 -11.59 -8.61
N ALA A 180 17.02 -11.11 -7.59
CA ALA A 180 17.65 -10.62 -6.38
C ALA A 180 18.19 -11.77 -5.52
N ASP A 181 19.26 -11.47 -4.80
CA ASP A 181 19.78 -12.25 -3.67
C ASP A 181 19.55 -11.40 -2.42
N LEU A 182 18.65 -11.83 -1.54
CA LEU A 182 18.21 -11.01 -0.42
C LEU A 182 19.31 -10.66 0.56
N ASP A 183 20.27 -11.58 0.79
CA ASP A 183 21.38 -11.34 1.69
C ASP A 183 22.35 -10.28 1.16
N ARG A 184 22.52 -10.23 -0.16
CA ARG A 184 23.41 -9.30 -0.84
C ARG A 184 22.73 -7.99 -1.21
N ASP A 185 21.49 -8.07 -1.77
CA ASP A 185 20.89 -6.98 -2.51
C ASP A 185 19.89 -6.14 -1.70
N ALA A 186 19.44 -6.59 -0.52
CA ALA A 186 18.35 -5.96 0.22
C ALA A 186 18.50 -4.45 0.39
N ARG A 187 19.69 -3.98 0.82
CA ARG A 187 19.91 -2.53 1.01
C ARG A 187 20.01 -1.77 -0.31
N ALA A 188 20.55 -2.37 -1.36
CA ALA A 188 20.62 -1.76 -2.69
C ALA A 188 19.21 -1.65 -3.31
N VAL A 189 18.37 -2.67 -3.13
CA VAL A 189 16.96 -2.66 -3.58
C VAL A 189 16.17 -1.58 -2.83
N HIS A 190 16.31 -1.48 -1.52
CA HIS A 190 15.66 -0.42 -0.73
C HIS A 190 16.12 0.98 -1.18
N ALA A 191 17.42 1.19 -1.38
CA ALA A 191 17.94 2.47 -1.86
C ALA A 191 17.44 2.81 -3.27
N ALA A 192 17.40 1.83 -4.17
CA ALA A 192 16.87 1.99 -5.52
C ALA A 192 15.36 2.28 -5.52
N GLU A 193 14.58 1.59 -4.66
CA GLU A 193 13.14 1.87 -4.51
C GLU A 193 12.93 3.31 -4.02
N THR A 194 13.65 3.73 -2.99
CA THR A 194 13.60 5.10 -2.46
C THR A 194 13.91 6.14 -3.54
N ASP A 195 14.98 5.94 -4.35
CA ASP A 195 15.33 6.87 -5.42
C ASP A 195 14.29 6.88 -6.55
N PHE A 196 13.87 5.70 -7.03
CA PHE A 196 12.98 5.58 -8.19
C PHE A 196 11.58 6.14 -7.92
N PHE A 197 11.12 6.07 -6.67
CA PHE A 197 9.81 6.53 -6.25
C PHE A 197 9.80 7.94 -5.64
N SER A 198 10.98 8.57 -5.50
CA SER A 198 11.09 9.91 -4.90
C SER A 198 10.32 11.01 -5.64
N ASP A 199 9.90 10.77 -6.89
CA ASP A 199 9.06 11.66 -7.69
C ASP A 199 7.60 11.16 -7.84
N HIS A 200 7.18 10.17 -7.05
CA HIS A 200 5.77 9.78 -6.98
C HIS A 200 5.00 10.65 -6.01
N TYR A 201 3.73 10.89 -6.32
CA TYR A 201 2.85 11.61 -5.41
C TYR A 201 2.79 10.94 -4.03
N GLY A 202 2.82 11.76 -2.98
CA GLY A 202 2.74 11.27 -1.61
C GLY A 202 4.02 10.62 -1.08
N PHE A 203 5.09 10.53 -1.87
CA PHE A 203 6.31 9.85 -1.45
C PHE A 203 6.91 10.47 -0.18
N THR A 204 7.19 9.60 0.79
CA THR A 204 8.04 9.82 1.96
C THR A 204 9.02 8.66 2.09
N PRO A 205 10.27 8.89 2.56
CA PRO A 205 11.21 7.80 2.73
C PRO A 205 10.85 6.94 3.95
N ASN A 206 10.90 5.63 3.78
CA ASN A 206 10.75 4.66 4.86
C ASN A 206 12.11 4.20 5.38
N PRO A 207 12.28 4.01 6.71
CA PRO A 207 13.47 3.36 7.26
C PRO A 207 13.62 1.94 6.71
N PHE A 208 14.88 1.50 6.57
CA PHE A 208 15.16 0.15 6.04
C PHE A 208 14.50 -0.95 6.87
N GLU A 209 14.47 -0.82 8.17
CA GLU A 209 13.91 -1.81 9.10
C GLU A 209 12.40 -1.98 8.91
N GLU A 210 11.64 -0.89 8.73
CA GLU A 210 10.20 -0.91 8.41
C GLU A 210 9.97 -1.54 7.03
N TRP A 211 10.70 -1.07 6.02
CA TRP A 211 10.63 -1.60 4.67
C TRP A 211 10.95 -3.11 4.62
N TRP A 212 12.01 -3.53 5.34
CA TRP A 212 12.45 -4.92 5.39
C TRP A 212 11.43 -5.82 6.07
N HIS A 213 10.89 -5.37 7.22
CA HIS A 213 9.81 -6.08 7.90
C HIS A 213 8.62 -6.29 6.96
N PHE A 214 8.15 -5.22 6.32
CA PHE A 214 7.02 -5.29 5.38
C PHE A 214 7.29 -6.25 4.23
N ARG A 215 8.48 -6.21 3.62
CA ARG A 215 8.83 -7.03 2.47
C ARG A 215 9.07 -8.50 2.80
N THR A 216 9.46 -8.84 4.02
CA THR A 216 9.92 -10.20 4.35
C THR A 216 9.11 -10.89 5.46
N ARG A 217 8.42 -10.12 6.29
CA ARG A 217 7.61 -10.64 7.39
C ARG A 217 6.12 -10.54 7.06
N PHE A 218 5.66 -9.38 6.65
CA PHE A 218 4.27 -9.17 6.23
C PHE A 218 3.96 -9.96 4.95
N PHE A 219 4.83 -9.95 3.96
CA PHE A 219 4.75 -10.82 2.78
C PHE A 219 5.80 -11.94 2.82
N THR A 220 5.57 -13.06 2.14
CA THR A 220 6.60 -14.07 1.88
C THR A 220 7.43 -13.63 0.69
N PRO A 221 8.73 -13.34 0.86
CA PRO A 221 9.55 -12.95 -0.28
C PRO A 221 9.78 -14.14 -1.21
N GLU A 222 9.76 -13.87 -2.50
CA GLU A 222 10.09 -14.80 -3.58
C GLU A 222 11.23 -14.17 -4.40
N PRO A 223 12.51 -14.30 -3.94
CA PRO A 223 13.63 -13.58 -4.55
C PRO A 223 13.80 -13.85 -6.05
N GLU A 224 13.40 -15.03 -6.52
CA GLU A 224 13.40 -15.41 -7.93
C GLU A 224 12.40 -14.60 -8.78
N LEU A 225 11.42 -13.96 -8.13
CA LEU A 225 10.47 -13.03 -8.76
C LEU A 225 10.84 -11.55 -8.53
N TRP A 226 11.92 -11.27 -7.83
CA TRP A 226 12.47 -9.92 -7.70
C TRP A 226 13.48 -9.68 -8.81
N ILE A 227 13.08 -8.95 -9.80
CA ILE A 227 13.84 -8.70 -11.04
C ILE A 227 14.69 -7.45 -10.86
N LEU A 228 15.99 -7.59 -11.05
CA LEU A 228 16.95 -6.48 -11.08
C LEU A 228 17.51 -6.33 -12.50
N ALA A 229 17.21 -5.21 -13.14
CA ALA A 229 17.80 -4.80 -14.40
C ALA A 229 19.03 -3.93 -14.10
N MET A 230 20.21 -4.49 -14.34
CA MET A 230 21.49 -3.92 -13.93
C MET A 230 22.12 -3.11 -15.05
N ASP A 231 22.62 -1.92 -14.71
CA ASP A 231 23.50 -1.07 -15.49
C ASP A 231 24.91 -1.16 -14.87
N GLY A 232 25.71 -2.09 -15.35
CA GLY A 232 26.93 -2.48 -14.66
C GLY A 232 26.64 -3.07 -13.27
N GLU A 233 27.10 -2.42 -12.23
CA GLU A 233 26.87 -2.85 -10.82
C GLU A 233 25.67 -2.14 -10.17
N GLU A 234 25.09 -1.15 -10.83
CA GLU A 234 23.96 -0.37 -10.32
C GLU A 234 22.60 -0.91 -10.79
N ILE A 235 21.58 -0.73 -10.00
CA ILE A 235 20.20 -1.07 -10.39
C ILE A 235 19.67 0.06 -11.30
N GLY A 236 19.50 -0.23 -12.59
CA GLY A 236 18.90 0.69 -13.55
C GLY A 236 17.38 0.65 -13.58
N GLY A 237 16.82 -0.50 -13.14
CA GLY A 237 15.38 -0.69 -12.98
C GLY A 237 15.08 -1.99 -12.25
N MET A 238 13.89 -2.13 -11.71
CA MET A 238 13.50 -3.34 -10.96
C MET A 238 11.99 -3.57 -10.98
N ALA A 239 11.60 -4.84 -10.73
CA ALA A 239 10.26 -5.19 -10.28
C ALA A 239 10.35 -6.16 -9.12
N LEU A 240 9.50 -5.96 -8.11
CA LEU A 240 9.32 -6.87 -6.99
C LEU A 240 7.96 -7.54 -7.16
N CYS A 241 7.96 -8.84 -7.48
CA CYS A 241 6.73 -9.59 -7.74
C CYS A 241 6.53 -10.67 -6.67
N SER A 242 5.27 -11.08 -6.53
CA SER A 242 4.86 -12.22 -5.71
C SER A 242 3.86 -13.09 -6.47
N SER A 243 3.98 -14.40 -6.29
CA SER A 243 2.99 -15.35 -6.75
C SER A 243 1.90 -15.63 -5.69
N GLN A 244 2.00 -15.04 -4.52
CA GLN A 244 1.08 -15.23 -3.41
C GLN A 244 0.21 -14.00 -3.20
N ARG A 245 -1.10 -14.17 -3.32
CA ARG A 245 -2.08 -13.13 -3.03
C ARG A 245 -3.27 -13.76 -2.30
N PRO A 246 -3.60 -13.28 -1.10
CA PRO A 246 -4.73 -13.81 -0.35
C PRO A 246 -6.02 -13.73 -1.18
N GLY A 247 -6.80 -14.82 -1.18
CA GLY A 247 -8.07 -14.91 -1.91
C GLY A 247 -7.99 -15.02 -3.43
N GLU A 248 -6.81 -14.81 -4.03
CA GLU A 248 -6.61 -14.78 -5.49
C GLU A 248 -5.44 -15.70 -5.93
N PRO A 249 -5.57 -17.02 -5.82
CA PRO A 249 -4.48 -17.96 -6.08
C PRO A 249 -3.98 -17.93 -7.54
N ASP A 250 -4.80 -17.49 -8.49
CA ASP A 250 -4.45 -17.38 -9.91
C ASP A 250 -3.79 -16.02 -10.27
N LEU A 251 -3.73 -15.06 -9.34
CA LEU A 251 -3.18 -13.73 -9.57
C LEU A 251 -1.74 -13.64 -9.06
N GLY A 252 -0.81 -13.30 -9.97
CA GLY A 252 0.51 -12.82 -9.59
C GLY A 252 0.49 -11.30 -9.41
N TRP A 253 1.28 -10.79 -8.48
CA TRP A 253 1.25 -9.37 -8.12
C TRP A 253 2.60 -8.69 -8.32
N ILE A 254 2.62 -7.55 -8.98
CA ILE A 254 3.77 -6.69 -9.15
C ILE A 254 3.62 -5.55 -8.15
N SER A 255 4.27 -5.68 -6.99
CA SER A 255 4.15 -4.71 -5.91
C SER A 255 5.00 -3.45 -6.13
N THR A 256 6.08 -3.58 -6.89
CA THR A 256 7.00 -2.49 -7.23
C THR A 256 7.43 -2.64 -8.68
N LEU A 257 7.36 -1.56 -9.45
CA LEU A 257 7.98 -1.41 -10.77
C LEU A 257 8.60 -0.03 -10.83
N GLY A 258 9.92 0.04 -10.83
CA GLY A 258 10.66 1.30 -10.82
C GLY A 258 11.81 1.31 -11.80
N VAL A 259 12.13 2.50 -12.33
CA VAL A 259 13.26 2.72 -13.26
C VAL A 259 13.98 4.01 -12.89
N ARG A 260 15.31 3.93 -12.78
CA ARG A 260 16.20 5.07 -12.55
C ARG A 260 15.97 6.16 -13.62
N ARG A 261 16.04 7.43 -13.25
CA ARG A 261 15.64 8.55 -14.11
C ARG A 261 16.32 8.57 -15.48
N ASP A 262 17.61 8.28 -15.54
CA ASP A 262 18.41 8.24 -16.77
C ASP A 262 18.08 7.06 -17.70
N TRP A 263 17.41 6.03 -17.18
CA TRP A 263 16.93 4.89 -17.95
C TRP A 263 15.44 5.02 -18.36
N ARG A 264 14.73 6.07 -17.92
CA ARG A 264 13.33 6.31 -18.31
C ARG A 264 13.20 6.61 -19.81
N ARG A 265 12.04 6.30 -20.37
CA ARG A 265 11.70 6.52 -21.80
C ARG A 265 12.61 5.77 -22.80
N ARG A 266 13.38 4.79 -22.32
CA ARG A 266 14.25 3.93 -23.15
C ARG A 266 13.69 2.51 -23.31
N GLY A 267 12.43 2.25 -22.90
CA GLY A 267 11.78 0.94 -23.01
C GLY A 267 12.03 -0.01 -21.83
N LEU A 268 12.89 0.35 -20.86
CA LEU A 268 13.30 -0.52 -19.76
C LEU A 268 12.12 -0.97 -18.90
N ALA A 269 11.21 -0.05 -18.49
CA ALA A 269 10.05 -0.40 -17.69
C ALA A 269 9.11 -1.41 -18.39
N LEU A 270 8.92 -1.26 -19.72
CA LEU A 270 8.10 -2.20 -20.50
C LEU A 270 8.78 -3.58 -20.60
N ALA A 271 10.09 -3.62 -20.76
CA ALA A 271 10.85 -4.88 -20.80
C ALA A 271 10.76 -5.61 -19.45
N ILE A 272 10.94 -4.90 -18.33
CA ILE A 272 10.78 -5.45 -16.96
C ILE A 272 9.36 -6.00 -16.79
N LEU A 273 8.34 -5.26 -17.22
CA LEU A 273 6.94 -5.65 -17.09
C LEU A 273 6.63 -6.93 -17.88
N HIS A 274 7.07 -7.02 -19.16
CA HIS A 274 6.92 -8.23 -19.96
C HIS A 274 7.65 -9.43 -19.34
N HIS A 275 8.86 -9.20 -18.77
CA HIS A 275 9.59 -10.24 -18.06
C HIS A 275 8.85 -10.70 -16.80
N SER A 276 8.25 -9.77 -16.05
CA SER A 276 7.42 -10.09 -14.88
C SER A 276 6.23 -10.98 -15.26
N PHE A 277 5.55 -10.68 -16.38
CA PHE A 277 4.45 -11.51 -16.88
C PHE A 277 4.92 -12.93 -17.21
N ALA A 278 6.05 -13.06 -17.88
CA ALA A 278 6.62 -14.38 -18.22
C ALA A 278 6.98 -15.19 -16.96
N LEU A 279 7.59 -14.57 -15.95
CA LEU A 279 7.94 -15.24 -14.68
C LEU A 279 6.69 -15.66 -13.90
N LEU A 280 5.67 -14.79 -13.81
CA LEU A 280 4.43 -15.10 -13.13
C LEU A 280 3.65 -16.23 -13.87
N ALA A 281 3.63 -16.21 -15.19
CA ALA A 281 3.05 -17.31 -16.00
C ALA A 281 3.80 -18.62 -15.75
N ALA A 282 5.14 -18.60 -15.69
CA ALA A 282 5.96 -19.78 -15.37
C ALA A 282 5.70 -20.33 -13.95
N LYS A 283 5.26 -19.47 -13.01
CA LYS A 283 4.74 -19.87 -11.68
C LYS A 283 3.30 -20.39 -11.72
N GLY A 284 2.69 -20.54 -12.90
CA GLY A 284 1.33 -21.04 -13.08
C GLY A 284 0.24 -20.01 -12.82
N LYS A 285 0.58 -18.72 -12.77
CA LYS A 285 -0.44 -17.66 -12.63
C LYS A 285 -1.17 -17.44 -13.94
N ARG A 286 -2.47 -17.22 -13.85
CA ARG A 286 -3.35 -16.96 -14.99
C ARG A 286 -3.61 -15.48 -15.24
N ARG A 287 -3.28 -14.64 -14.26
CA ARG A 287 -3.37 -13.17 -14.31
C ARG A 287 -2.15 -12.56 -13.65
N ALA A 288 -1.76 -11.37 -14.11
CA ALA A 288 -0.83 -10.49 -13.40
C ALA A 288 -1.51 -9.16 -13.13
N GLY A 289 -1.28 -8.61 -11.94
CA GLY A 289 -1.88 -7.36 -11.52
C GLY A 289 -0.90 -6.45 -10.78
N LEU A 290 -1.26 -5.18 -10.70
CA LEU A 290 -0.57 -4.14 -9.93
C LEU A 290 -1.55 -3.04 -9.49
N GLY A 291 -1.14 -2.25 -8.50
CA GLY A 291 -1.80 -1.01 -8.12
C GLY A 291 -1.13 0.20 -8.76
N VAL A 292 -1.90 1.22 -9.11
CA VAL A 292 -1.38 2.49 -9.66
C VAL A 292 -2.28 3.66 -9.30
N ASP A 293 -1.67 4.80 -8.98
CA ASP A 293 -2.38 6.07 -8.88
C ASP A 293 -2.93 6.46 -10.27
N ALA A 294 -4.24 6.64 -10.37
CA ALA A 294 -4.94 7.01 -11.61
C ALA A 294 -4.43 8.35 -12.20
N GLN A 295 -3.93 9.23 -11.33
CA GLN A 295 -3.37 10.55 -11.68
C GLN A 295 -1.83 10.55 -11.61
N SER A 296 -1.20 9.37 -11.83
CA SER A 296 0.26 9.21 -11.74
C SER A 296 1.03 10.33 -12.40
N LEU A 297 1.89 11.00 -11.65
CA LEU A 297 2.75 12.09 -12.14
C LEU A 297 3.73 11.62 -13.23
N THR A 298 4.09 10.34 -13.23
CA THR A 298 5.06 9.74 -14.17
C THR A 298 4.41 9.18 -15.43
N GLY A 299 3.06 9.13 -15.50
CA GLY A 299 2.32 8.57 -16.63
C GLY A 299 2.38 7.04 -16.69
N ALA A 300 2.51 6.36 -15.55
CA ALA A 300 2.63 4.90 -15.44
C ALA A 300 1.40 4.16 -16.02
N THR A 301 0.19 4.74 -15.92
CA THR A 301 -1.04 4.16 -16.45
C THR A 301 -0.94 3.87 -17.95
N ARG A 302 -0.36 4.79 -18.74
CA ARG A 302 -0.15 4.59 -20.19
C ARG A 302 0.81 3.46 -20.49
N LEU A 303 1.82 3.23 -19.63
CA LEU A 303 2.75 2.11 -19.77
C LEU A 303 2.02 0.79 -19.59
N TYR A 304 1.16 0.69 -18.57
CA TYR A 304 0.41 -0.51 -18.27
C TYR A 304 -0.64 -0.84 -19.33
N GLU A 305 -1.36 0.17 -19.81
CA GLU A 305 -2.27 0.03 -20.97
C GLU A 305 -1.53 -0.45 -22.22
N LYS A 306 -0.34 0.12 -22.51
CA LYS A 306 0.52 -0.32 -23.63
C LYS A 306 0.98 -1.78 -23.47
N ALA A 307 1.16 -2.25 -22.24
CA ALA A 307 1.51 -3.63 -21.94
C ALA A 307 0.30 -4.57 -22.02
N GLY A 308 -0.92 -4.07 -22.28
CA GLY A 308 -2.16 -4.85 -22.40
C GLY A 308 -2.93 -4.99 -21.09
N MET A 309 -2.53 -4.29 -20.03
CA MET A 309 -3.30 -4.29 -18.77
C MET A 309 -4.55 -3.41 -18.89
N ARG A 310 -5.57 -3.75 -18.12
CA ARG A 310 -6.83 -3.00 -18.03
C ARG A 310 -7.19 -2.74 -16.57
N VAL A 311 -7.90 -1.66 -16.30
CA VAL A 311 -8.47 -1.37 -14.98
C VAL A 311 -9.56 -2.39 -14.66
N VAL A 312 -9.46 -3.02 -13.50
CA VAL A 312 -10.43 -4.01 -13.00
C VAL A 312 -11.07 -3.61 -11.69
N ARG A 313 -10.43 -2.70 -10.92
CA ARG A 313 -10.94 -2.22 -9.64
C ARG A 313 -10.46 -0.80 -9.39
N GLU A 314 -11.27 -0.07 -8.61
CA GLU A 314 -10.99 1.30 -8.19
C GLU A 314 -11.11 1.41 -6.67
N ALA A 315 -10.14 2.03 -6.04
CA ALA A 315 -10.13 2.37 -4.63
C ALA A 315 -9.84 3.87 -4.46
N TYR A 316 -10.38 4.46 -3.40
CA TYR A 316 -10.17 5.85 -3.05
C TYR A 316 -9.26 5.98 -1.85
N GLU A 317 -8.31 6.89 -1.95
CA GLU A 317 -7.53 7.37 -0.83
C GLU A 317 -8.17 8.65 -0.29
N TYR A 318 -8.43 8.66 1.01
CA TYR A 318 -8.94 9.81 1.74
C TYR A 318 -7.88 10.33 2.68
N GLU A 319 -7.83 11.65 2.84
CA GLU A 319 -6.91 12.33 3.73
C GLU A 319 -7.65 13.18 4.76
N LEU A 320 -7.20 13.12 6.01
CA LEU A 320 -7.53 14.07 7.08
C LEU A 320 -6.32 14.95 7.37
N VAL A 321 -6.46 16.26 7.18
CA VAL A 321 -5.43 17.23 7.58
C VAL A 321 -5.43 17.34 9.09
N VAL A 322 -4.37 16.83 9.73
CA VAL A 322 -4.17 16.88 11.19
C VAL A 322 -3.46 18.17 11.60
N ARG A 323 -2.52 18.64 10.79
CA ARG A 323 -1.82 19.92 10.94
C ARG A 323 -1.59 20.56 9.58
N GLU A 324 -1.99 21.82 9.45
CA GLU A 324 -1.65 22.63 8.29
C GLU A 324 -0.17 23.02 8.30
N GLY A 325 0.41 23.22 7.11
CA GLY A 325 1.81 23.60 6.98
C GLY A 325 2.37 23.33 5.59
N LYS A 326 3.71 23.34 5.49
CA LYS A 326 4.41 23.00 4.26
C LYS A 326 4.34 21.49 4.04
N ASP A 327 3.80 21.08 2.89
CA ASP A 327 3.83 19.65 2.51
C ASP A 327 5.27 19.24 2.19
N LEU A 328 5.78 18.22 2.89
CA LEU A 328 7.12 17.67 2.70
C LEU A 328 7.11 16.42 1.81
N ARG A 329 5.93 15.92 1.45
CA ARG A 329 5.77 14.84 0.49
C ARG A 329 6.01 15.38 -0.92
N THR A 330 6.31 14.51 -1.85
CA THR A 330 6.34 14.87 -3.28
C THR A 330 4.91 15.04 -3.79
N VAL A 331 4.48 16.25 -4.11
CA VAL A 331 3.13 16.54 -4.59
C VAL A 331 3.10 17.02 -6.04
N SER A 332 4.25 17.35 -6.63
CA SER A 332 4.40 17.73 -8.05
C SER A 332 5.79 17.40 -8.56
N LEU A 333 5.95 17.36 -9.89
CA LEU A 333 7.25 17.20 -10.54
C LEU A 333 8.00 18.55 -10.75
N GLU A 334 7.47 19.67 -10.29
CA GLU A 334 8.17 20.94 -10.33
C GLU A 334 9.35 20.91 -9.36
N GLU A 335 10.56 21.12 -9.86
CA GLU A 335 11.75 21.28 -9.01
C GLU A 335 11.48 22.40 -8.01
N PRO A 336 11.82 22.22 -6.71
CA PRO A 336 11.78 23.32 -5.77
C PRO A 336 12.69 24.41 -6.34
N ALA A 337 12.13 25.62 -6.52
CA ALA A 337 12.86 26.77 -7.02
C ALA A 337 14.17 26.87 -6.22
N ALA A 338 15.31 26.75 -6.90
CA ALA A 338 16.62 26.83 -6.30
C ALA A 338 16.64 28.12 -5.46
N THR A 339 16.68 27.99 -4.14
CA THR A 339 16.97 29.10 -3.25
C THR A 339 18.38 29.57 -3.61
N SER A 340 18.43 30.61 -4.41
CA SER A 340 19.69 31.32 -4.68
C SER A 340 20.30 31.82 -3.37
N PRO A 341 21.61 31.76 -3.21
CA PRO A 341 22.34 32.06 -1.99
C PRO A 341 22.21 33.49 -1.51
#